data_d852e822d1eadf7299aaed272977ab83
#
_entry.id   d852e822d1eadf7299aaed272977ab83
#
_cell.length_a   1.000
_cell.length_b   1.000
_cell.length_c   1.000
_cell.angle_alpha   90.00
_cell.angle_beta   90.00
_cell.angle_gamma   90.00
#
_symmetry.space_group_name_H-M   'P 1'
#
loop_
_entity.id
_entity.type
_entity.pdbx_description
1 polymer ?
#
loop_
_entity_poly.entity_id
_entity_poly.type
_entity_poly.pdbx_seq_one_letter_code
_entity_poly.pdbx_strand_id
1 'polypeptide(L)'
;MSNARIPGHFVLALLCASLLASGACEKKTKPNDTGAAVGAVAALDNAGTSTTSGSDTTPLQGIDTSKLDADKTQLFYKLVNSLKSPCGKSHSLRTAFSSDTSCKRAPFAVRYVLAMLEDEGSEQIVRDEYAKKYEKPASPVKIDTSKAPHEGANDARIKLVEFYDYECPHCQKFKSDMEQVLADKPEVGVYFMMFPIESRHPEARSAAQAALAAAAQGKFKEMHERLFAPQAAHNHDAVVGIAKDLGLDVAKFQKAYDDASPQVTADLKQGEEAGVDSTPTLFFNDRRYEGPMMAKYVEMWIDEENAVNR
;
A
#
# COMPACT_ATOMS: atom_id res chain seq x y z
N MET A 1 -3.04 39.63 -49.41
CA MET A 1 -2.49 40.95 -49.10
C MET A 1 -2.38 40.99 -47.57
N SER A 2 -1.29 41.00 -46.90
CA SER A 2 0.06 41.45 -47.06
C SER A 2 0.96 40.70 -46.06
N ASN A 3 2.10 40.31 -46.54
CA ASN A 3 3.30 39.83 -45.87
C ASN A 3 3.89 40.78 -44.82
N ALA A 4 4.59 40.24 -43.81
CA ALA A 4 5.90 40.69 -43.31
C ALA A 4 6.35 39.72 -42.19
N ARG A 5 7.29 38.85 -42.39
CA ARG A 5 8.76 38.87 -42.47
C ARG A 5 9.45 39.05 -41.12
N ILE A 6 10.20 37.98 -40.79
CA ILE A 6 11.26 37.82 -39.77
C ILE A 6 12.50 38.64 -40.18
N PRO A 7 13.35 39.10 -39.25
CA PRO A 7 14.69 38.58 -39.10
C PRO A 7 15.14 38.51 -37.61
N GLY A 8 16.13 37.76 -37.15
CA GLY A 8 17.34 37.21 -37.71
C GLY A 8 18.45 37.26 -36.65
N HIS A 9 19.05 36.13 -36.38
CA HIS A 9 20.44 35.87 -35.93
C HIS A 9 21.15 36.79 -34.93
N PHE A 10 21.68 36.22 -33.83
CA PHE A 10 23.10 36.41 -33.49
C PHE A 10 23.65 35.18 -32.75
N VAL A 11 24.60 34.54 -33.44
CA VAL A 11 25.57 33.55 -32.94
C VAL A 11 26.74 34.35 -32.38
N LEU A 12 27.20 33.99 -31.16
CA LEU A 12 28.57 34.35 -30.77
C LEU A 12 29.21 33.19 -29.99
N ALA A 13 30.08 32.49 -30.68
CA ALA A 13 31.03 31.56 -30.14
C ALA A 13 32.28 32.34 -29.67
N LEU A 14 32.79 32.01 -28.50
CA LEU A 14 34.18 32.35 -28.14
C LEU A 14 34.84 31.15 -27.46
N LEU A 15 35.78 30.57 -28.21
CA LEU A 15 36.87 29.71 -27.70
C LEU A 15 37.90 30.56 -26.94
N CYS A 16 38.44 30.06 -25.86
CA CYS A 16 39.82 30.28 -25.51
C CYS A 16 40.40 29.07 -24.75
N ALA A 17 41.53 28.66 -25.24
CA ALA A 17 42.27 27.45 -24.91
C ALA A 17 43.35 27.73 -23.85
N SER A 18 43.76 26.67 -23.19
CA SER A 18 45.08 26.27 -22.70
C SER A 18 45.77 27.12 -21.64
N LEU A 19 46.23 26.40 -20.56
CA LEU A 19 47.66 26.25 -20.25
C LEU A 19 47.90 25.21 -19.16
N LEU A 20 48.81 24.32 -19.49
CA LEU A 20 49.47 23.29 -18.65
C LEU A 20 50.40 23.94 -17.59
N ALA A 21 50.46 23.43 -16.38
CA ALA A 21 51.71 23.43 -15.61
C ALA A 21 51.69 22.25 -14.62
N SER A 22 52.64 21.40 -14.85
CA SER A 22 53.18 20.30 -14.06
C SER A 22 53.81 20.76 -12.75
N GLY A 23 53.67 19.93 -11.71
CA GLY A 23 54.40 20.11 -10.44
C GLY A 23 54.27 18.90 -9.55
N ALA A 24 55.13 17.92 -9.73
CA ALA A 24 55.30 16.81 -8.81
C ALA A 24 56.01 17.26 -7.55
N CYS A 25 55.52 16.86 -6.39
CA CYS A 25 56.31 16.72 -5.18
C CYS A 25 55.80 15.56 -4.33
N GLU A 26 56.58 14.52 -4.36
CA GLU A 26 56.53 13.33 -3.53
C GLU A 26 57.02 13.67 -2.12
N LYS A 27 56.23 13.41 -1.10
CA LYS A 27 56.74 13.24 0.29
C LYS A 27 56.05 12.06 0.95
N LYS A 28 56.85 11.02 1.10
CA LYS A 28 56.63 9.87 2.01
C LYS A 28 56.58 10.37 3.46
N THR A 29 55.50 10.02 4.17
CA THR A 29 55.56 9.84 5.63
C THR A 29 54.77 8.61 6.03
N LYS A 30 55.32 7.90 6.98
CA LYS A 30 55.00 6.56 7.51
C LYS A 30 53.59 6.50 8.16
N PRO A 31 53.06 5.27 8.37
CA PRO A 31 51.73 5.05 8.89
C PRO A 31 51.65 5.29 10.39
N ASN A 32 50.65 6.00 10.85
CA ASN A 32 50.23 5.95 12.24
C ASN A 32 48.87 5.24 12.35
N ASP A 33 48.91 4.21 13.10
CA ASP A 33 47.89 3.33 13.59
C ASP A 33 46.79 4.12 14.34
N THR A 34 45.57 4.08 13.85
CA THR A 34 44.34 4.18 14.65
C THR A 34 43.22 3.44 13.91
N GLY A 35 43.37 2.12 13.90
CA GLY A 35 42.24 1.24 13.65
C GLY A 35 41.49 1.07 14.94
N ALA A 36 40.23 1.54 14.95
CA ALA A 36 39.17 0.98 15.80
C ALA A 36 37.93 1.85 15.65
N ALA A 37 36.99 1.46 14.82
CA ALA A 37 35.53 1.64 15.01
C ALA A 37 34.72 1.31 13.75
N VAL A 38 34.94 0.15 13.12
CA VAL A 38 33.91 -0.46 12.22
C VAL A 38 33.98 -1.98 12.40
N GLY A 39 33.55 -2.47 13.54
CA GLY A 39 33.62 -3.89 13.83
C GLY A 39 32.83 -4.32 15.06
N ALA A 40 31.69 -3.67 15.32
CA ALA A 40 30.95 -3.96 16.56
C ALA A 40 29.43 -4.20 16.34
N VAL A 41 29.03 -4.74 15.20
CA VAL A 41 27.64 -5.17 14.99
C VAL A 41 27.53 -6.65 14.57
N ALA A 42 28.66 -7.35 14.42
CA ALA A 42 28.65 -8.76 13.99
C ALA A 42 29.09 -9.76 15.10
N ALA A 43 29.11 -9.35 16.37
CA ALA A 43 29.72 -10.15 17.42
C ALA A 43 28.81 -10.50 18.62
N LEU A 44 27.48 -10.49 18.47
CA LEU A 44 26.55 -10.91 19.54
C LEU A 44 25.76 -12.19 19.25
N ASP A 45 25.88 -12.77 18.07
CA ASP A 45 25.25 -14.07 17.76
C ASP A 45 26.21 -15.28 17.84
N ASN A 46 27.44 -15.11 18.39
CA ASN A 46 28.41 -16.19 18.48
C ASN A 46 28.76 -16.60 19.93
N ALA A 47 27.76 -17.12 20.62
CA ALA A 47 27.97 -17.97 21.79
C ALA A 47 27.37 -19.35 21.55
N GLY A 48 28.00 -20.16 20.72
CA GLY A 48 27.59 -21.54 20.52
C GLY A 48 27.96 -22.12 19.15
N THR A 49 29.19 -22.58 19.00
CA THR A 49 29.70 -23.56 18.01
C THR A 49 29.64 -23.25 16.50
N SER A 50 30.77 -22.87 15.97
CA SER A 50 31.53 -23.43 14.80
C SER A 50 30.81 -23.66 13.47
N THR A 51 31.20 -22.85 12.46
CA THR A 51 31.49 -23.20 11.06
C THR A 51 30.42 -23.93 10.25
N THR A 52 29.69 -23.18 9.50
CA THR A 52 29.49 -23.27 8.02
C THR A 52 28.66 -22.08 7.58
N SER A 53 29.01 -21.41 6.49
CA SER A 53 28.27 -20.29 5.91
C SER A 53 27.00 -20.78 5.13
N GLY A 54 26.25 -21.68 5.73
CA GLY A 54 24.95 -22.12 5.22
C GLY A 54 23.83 -21.52 6.05
N SER A 55 22.84 -20.91 5.41
CA SER A 55 21.59 -20.53 6.08
C SER A 55 21.00 -21.74 6.79
N ASP A 56 20.54 -21.57 8.03
CA ASP A 56 19.79 -22.62 8.73
C ASP A 56 18.53 -22.96 7.93
N THR A 57 18.50 -24.17 7.36
CA THR A 57 17.40 -24.71 6.53
C THR A 57 16.49 -25.64 7.31
N THR A 58 16.62 -25.74 8.63
CA THR A 58 15.71 -26.53 9.46
C THR A 58 14.27 -26.09 9.23
N PRO A 59 13.34 -27.00 8.95
CA PRO A 59 11.94 -26.67 8.72
C PRO A 59 11.32 -25.88 9.89
N LEU A 60 10.56 -24.85 9.56
CA LEU A 60 9.81 -24.08 10.56
C LEU A 60 8.50 -24.81 10.86
N GLN A 61 8.19 -24.98 12.12
CA GLN A 61 7.00 -25.72 12.55
C GLN A 61 5.71 -25.07 12.01
N GLY A 62 4.88 -25.84 11.29
CA GLY A 62 3.62 -25.35 10.75
C GLY A 62 3.75 -24.46 9.48
N ILE A 63 4.95 -24.42 8.88
CA ILE A 63 5.19 -23.75 7.60
C ILE A 63 5.46 -24.82 6.54
N ASP A 64 4.58 -24.88 5.54
CA ASP A 64 4.66 -25.82 4.42
C ASP A 64 5.31 -25.14 3.21
N THR A 65 6.52 -25.56 2.85
CA THR A 65 7.26 -25.06 1.70
C THR A 65 7.16 -25.97 0.48
N SER A 66 6.31 -27.00 0.50
CA SER A 66 6.20 -28.01 -0.56
C SER A 66 5.79 -27.46 -1.93
N LYS A 67 5.19 -26.28 -1.97
CA LYS A 67 4.84 -25.58 -3.22
C LYS A 67 5.99 -24.83 -3.86
N LEU A 68 7.11 -24.65 -3.15
CA LEU A 68 8.30 -24.01 -3.66
C LEU A 68 9.21 -25.05 -4.31
N ASP A 69 9.86 -24.71 -5.41
CA ASP A 69 10.98 -25.50 -5.94
C ASP A 69 12.20 -25.42 -5.00
N ALA A 70 13.26 -26.16 -5.35
CA ALA A 70 14.45 -26.24 -4.51
C ALA A 70 15.16 -24.88 -4.31
N ASP A 71 15.24 -24.07 -5.36
CA ASP A 71 15.91 -22.76 -5.31
C ASP A 71 15.12 -21.75 -4.48
N LYS A 72 13.80 -21.71 -4.65
CA LYS A 72 12.91 -20.88 -3.84
C LYS A 72 12.85 -21.34 -2.39
N THR A 73 12.94 -22.64 -2.14
CA THR A 73 13.03 -23.16 -0.77
C THR A 73 14.31 -22.69 -0.09
N GLN A 74 15.45 -22.74 -0.77
CA GLN A 74 16.69 -22.17 -0.26
C GLN A 74 16.60 -20.67 -0.03
N LEU A 75 15.97 -19.95 -0.97
CA LEU A 75 15.75 -18.51 -0.85
C LEU A 75 14.82 -18.18 0.34
N PHE A 76 13.76 -18.96 0.56
CA PHE A 76 12.89 -18.80 1.74
C PHE A 76 13.72 -18.86 3.04
N TYR A 77 14.54 -19.91 3.22
CA TYR A 77 15.37 -20.02 4.42
C TYR A 77 16.41 -18.91 4.53
N LYS A 78 17.03 -18.51 3.42
CA LYS A 78 17.94 -17.34 3.39
C LYS A 78 17.22 -16.07 3.88
N LEU A 79 16.00 -15.83 3.40
CA LEU A 79 15.20 -14.66 3.75
C LEU A 79 14.80 -14.67 5.24
N VAL A 80 14.21 -15.75 5.75
CA VAL A 80 13.79 -15.80 7.15
C VAL A 80 14.96 -15.71 8.13
N ASN A 81 16.16 -16.15 7.74
CA ASN A 81 17.37 -16.00 8.54
C ASN A 81 17.95 -14.58 8.51
N SER A 82 17.70 -13.79 7.46
CA SER A 82 18.30 -12.47 7.24
C SER A 82 17.37 -11.28 7.46
N LEU A 83 16.06 -11.46 7.29
CA LEU A 83 15.08 -10.41 7.57
C LEU A 83 14.98 -10.15 9.06
N LYS A 84 14.78 -8.90 9.44
CA LYS A 84 14.63 -8.49 10.83
C LYS A 84 13.30 -8.93 11.43
N SER A 85 13.27 -9.05 12.75
CA SER A 85 12.03 -9.30 13.48
C SER A 85 10.96 -8.26 13.14
N PRO A 86 9.71 -8.67 12.84
CA PRO A 86 8.61 -7.74 12.55
C PRO A 86 8.13 -6.97 13.81
N CYS A 87 8.73 -7.25 14.95
CA CYS A 87 8.43 -6.61 16.23
C CYS A 87 9.53 -5.63 16.68
N GLY A 88 10.37 -5.16 15.74
CA GLY A 88 11.40 -4.15 15.99
C GLY A 88 12.59 -4.62 16.83
N LYS A 89 12.76 -5.93 17.02
CA LYS A 89 13.88 -6.50 17.75
C LYS A 89 15.07 -6.79 16.82
N SER A 90 16.28 -6.89 17.38
CA SER A 90 17.52 -7.05 16.62
C SER A 90 17.75 -8.44 16.01
N HIS A 91 17.01 -9.46 16.46
CA HIS A 91 17.14 -10.83 15.94
C HIS A 91 16.39 -11.02 14.59
N SER A 92 16.68 -12.16 13.95
CA SER A 92 16.08 -12.50 12.66
C SER A 92 14.57 -12.84 12.76
N LEU A 93 13.90 -12.84 11.60
CA LEU A 93 12.52 -13.31 11.48
C LEU A 93 12.37 -14.77 11.94
N ARG A 94 13.37 -15.65 11.59
CA ARG A 94 13.40 -17.03 12.08
C ARG A 94 13.36 -17.09 13.60
N THR A 95 14.25 -16.36 14.28
CA THR A 95 14.30 -16.30 15.74
C THR A 95 13.00 -15.72 16.31
N ALA A 96 12.46 -14.68 15.68
CA ALA A 96 11.18 -14.12 16.09
C ALA A 96 10.04 -15.13 16.03
N PHE A 97 10.04 -15.99 15.00
CA PHE A 97 9.03 -17.03 14.83
C PHE A 97 9.21 -18.22 15.78
N SER A 98 10.46 -18.70 15.92
CA SER A 98 10.73 -19.96 16.62
C SER A 98 10.87 -19.82 18.14
N SER A 99 11.29 -18.64 18.64
CA SER A 99 11.70 -18.47 20.03
C SER A 99 11.11 -17.26 20.74
N ASP A 100 10.64 -16.23 19.99
CA ASP A 100 10.11 -15.01 20.58
C ASP A 100 8.59 -15.04 20.68
N THR A 101 8.08 -15.62 21.75
CA THR A 101 6.62 -15.74 22.01
C THR A 101 5.91 -14.39 22.17
N SER A 102 6.66 -13.30 22.41
CA SER A 102 6.10 -11.95 22.53
C SER A 102 5.82 -11.32 21.16
N CYS A 103 6.41 -11.84 20.08
CA CYS A 103 6.24 -11.30 18.73
C CYS A 103 5.04 -11.95 18.02
N LYS A 104 3.82 -11.47 18.30
CA LYS A 104 2.58 -11.97 17.67
C LYS A 104 2.56 -11.82 16.14
N ARG A 105 3.36 -10.91 15.57
CA ARG A 105 3.45 -10.68 14.12
C ARG A 105 4.32 -11.71 13.40
N ALA A 106 5.23 -12.40 14.08
CA ALA A 106 6.20 -13.29 13.44
C ALA A 106 5.58 -14.40 12.59
N PRO A 107 4.51 -15.11 13.04
CA PRO A 107 3.86 -16.14 12.22
C PRO A 107 3.27 -15.60 10.91
N PHE A 108 2.74 -14.38 10.93
CA PHE A 108 2.19 -13.71 9.74
C PHE A 108 3.29 -13.26 8.80
N ALA A 109 4.37 -12.73 9.33
CA ALA A 109 5.52 -12.29 8.55
C ALA A 109 6.22 -13.44 7.82
N VAL A 110 6.36 -14.61 8.46
CA VAL A 110 6.90 -15.82 7.80
C VAL A 110 5.99 -16.28 6.66
N ARG A 111 4.67 -16.32 6.89
CA ARG A 111 3.69 -16.69 5.84
C ARG A 111 3.65 -15.67 4.71
N TYR A 112 3.83 -14.38 5.02
CA TYR A 112 3.92 -13.32 4.01
C TYR A 112 5.11 -13.52 3.07
N VAL A 113 6.29 -13.83 3.61
CA VAL A 113 7.49 -14.17 2.81
C VAL A 113 7.23 -15.42 1.95
N LEU A 114 6.63 -16.47 2.53
CA LEU A 114 6.28 -17.68 1.80
C LEU A 114 5.32 -17.39 0.64
N ALA A 115 4.24 -16.67 0.91
CA ALA A 115 3.23 -16.33 -0.09
C ALA A 115 3.80 -15.55 -1.27
N MET A 116 4.72 -14.62 -1.01
CA MET A 116 5.38 -13.85 -2.07
C MET A 116 6.30 -14.72 -2.94
N LEU A 117 6.97 -15.72 -2.38
CA LEU A 117 7.78 -16.67 -3.14
C LEU A 117 6.92 -17.66 -3.93
N GLU A 118 5.76 -18.06 -3.40
CA GLU A 118 4.77 -18.84 -4.16
C GLU A 118 4.23 -18.06 -5.37
N ASP A 119 4.09 -16.74 -5.24
CA ASP A 119 3.65 -15.84 -6.32
C ASP A 119 4.83 -15.33 -7.19
N GLU A 120 5.90 -16.10 -7.29
CA GLU A 120 7.06 -15.83 -8.16
C GLU A 120 7.86 -14.55 -7.81
N GLY A 121 7.73 -14.04 -6.59
CA GLY A 121 8.49 -12.89 -6.11
C GLY A 121 10.00 -13.14 -6.11
N SER A 122 10.77 -12.22 -6.68
CA SER A 122 12.24 -12.24 -6.55
C SER A 122 12.69 -11.87 -5.14
N GLU A 123 13.93 -12.23 -4.78
CA GLU A 123 14.51 -11.86 -3.46
C GLU A 123 14.34 -10.36 -3.17
N GLN A 124 14.62 -9.51 -4.16
CA GLN A 124 14.54 -8.06 -3.98
C GLN A 124 13.10 -7.61 -3.71
N ILE A 125 12.13 -8.11 -4.48
CA ILE A 125 10.71 -7.79 -4.27
C ILE A 125 10.26 -8.18 -2.87
N VAL A 126 10.61 -9.42 -2.43
CA VAL A 126 10.22 -9.90 -1.10
C VAL A 126 10.82 -9.02 0.01
N ARG A 127 12.10 -8.63 -0.12
CA ARG A 127 12.76 -7.74 0.84
C ARG A 127 12.12 -6.36 0.89
N ASP A 128 11.81 -5.78 -0.27
CA ASP A 128 11.24 -4.44 -0.36
C ASP A 128 9.82 -4.42 0.23
N GLU A 129 8.98 -5.38 -0.11
CA GLU A 129 7.62 -5.50 0.44
C GLU A 129 7.63 -5.83 1.94
N TYR A 130 8.56 -6.69 2.38
CA TYR A 130 8.74 -6.96 3.81
C TYR A 130 9.14 -5.69 4.57
N ALA A 131 10.11 -4.93 4.04
CA ALA A 131 10.59 -3.71 4.66
C ALA A 131 9.49 -2.63 4.74
N LYS A 132 8.70 -2.46 3.68
CA LYS A 132 7.52 -1.56 3.68
C LYS A 132 6.56 -1.91 4.81
N LYS A 133 6.22 -3.18 4.95
CA LYS A 133 5.23 -3.64 5.92
C LYS A 133 5.72 -3.67 7.37
N TYR A 134 6.96 -4.12 7.60
CA TYR A 134 7.46 -4.47 8.94
C TYR A 134 8.63 -3.63 9.46
N GLU A 135 9.42 -3.02 8.58
CA GLU A 135 10.63 -2.30 9.00
C GLU A 135 10.45 -0.78 9.06
N LYS A 136 9.48 -0.24 8.35
CA LYS A 136 9.12 1.17 8.47
C LYS A 136 8.17 1.36 9.66
N PRO A 137 8.46 2.31 10.56
CA PRO A 137 7.48 2.66 11.58
C PRO A 137 6.22 3.17 10.89
N ALA A 138 5.09 2.50 11.12
CA ALA A 138 3.82 3.00 10.66
C ALA A 138 3.51 4.29 11.43
N SER A 139 3.45 5.41 10.71
CA SER A 139 2.88 6.63 11.27
C SER A 139 1.35 6.50 11.20
N PRO A 140 0.64 6.43 12.33
CA PRO A 140 -0.81 6.36 12.29
C PRO A 140 -1.39 7.61 11.63
N VAL A 141 -2.30 7.42 10.69
CA VAL A 141 -3.00 8.49 9.98
C VAL A 141 -4.47 8.46 10.40
N LYS A 142 -4.88 9.45 11.15
CA LYS A 142 -6.29 9.57 11.56
C LYS A 142 -7.13 10.10 10.41
N ILE A 143 -8.11 9.30 9.99
CA ILE A 143 -9.08 9.66 8.97
C ILE A 143 -10.45 9.79 9.65
N ASP A 144 -11.09 10.95 9.48
CA ASP A 144 -12.45 11.17 9.96
C ASP A 144 -13.45 10.47 9.02
N THR A 145 -13.99 9.37 9.48
CA THR A 145 -15.00 8.58 8.75
C THR A 145 -16.42 8.80 9.24
N SER A 146 -16.66 9.83 10.07
CA SER A 146 -17.98 10.08 10.70
C SER A 146 -19.13 10.29 9.71
N LYS A 147 -18.80 10.71 8.48
CA LYS A 147 -19.77 10.92 7.40
C LYS A 147 -19.63 9.90 6.25
N ALA A 148 -18.64 9.00 6.35
CA ALA A 148 -18.42 8.01 5.31
C ALA A 148 -19.54 6.97 5.30
N PRO A 149 -20.05 6.58 4.14
CA PRO A 149 -20.83 5.35 4.04
C PRO A 149 -19.99 4.18 4.56
N HIS A 150 -20.64 3.22 5.22
CA HIS A 150 -19.93 2.07 5.76
C HIS A 150 -20.72 0.78 5.62
N GLU A 151 -20.03 -0.33 5.57
CA GLU A 151 -20.57 -1.70 5.65
C GLU A 151 -19.92 -2.45 6.82
N GLY A 152 -20.63 -3.42 7.37
CA GLY A 152 -20.20 -4.17 8.55
C GLY A 152 -20.65 -3.53 9.87
N ALA A 153 -20.15 -4.05 10.98
CA ALA A 153 -20.52 -3.58 12.32
C ALA A 153 -19.84 -2.23 12.64
N ASN A 154 -20.57 -1.32 13.29
CA ASN A 154 -20.04 -0.01 13.72
C ASN A 154 -18.92 -0.13 14.76
N ASP A 155 -18.93 -1.20 15.54
CA ASP A 155 -17.95 -1.54 16.57
C ASP A 155 -16.98 -2.63 16.10
N ALA A 156 -16.85 -2.81 14.80
CA ALA A 156 -15.93 -3.76 14.21
C ALA A 156 -14.50 -3.53 14.72
N ARG A 157 -13.82 -4.63 15.06
CA ARG A 157 -12.47 -4.60 15.64
C ARG A 157 -11.44 -4.04 14.68
N ILE A 158 -11.64 -4.26 13.39
CA ILE A 158 -10.80 -3.77 12.32
C ILE A 158 -11.59 -2.73 11.54
N LYS A 159 -11.11 -1.49 11.56
CA LYS A 159 -11.59 -0.41 10.72
C LYS A 159 -10.80 -0.41 9.43
N LEU A 160 -11.43 -0.79 8.33
CA LEU A 160 -10.88 -0.66 6.98
C LEU A 160 -11.43 0.61 6.34
N VAL A 161 -10.55 1.54 6.00
CA VAL A 161 -10.90 2.74 5.22
C VAL A 161 -10.39 2.57 3.81
N GLU A 162 -11.27 2.69 2.83
CA GLU A 162 -10.94 2.62 1.42
C GLU A 162 -11.15 3.98 0.76
N PHE A 163 -10.07 4.55 0.19
CA PHE A 163 -10.15 5.65 -0.76
C PHE A 163 -10.24 5.11 -2.17
N TYR A 164 -11.29 5.47 -2.89
CA TYR A 164 -11.60 4.86 -4.18
C TYR A 164 -12.24 5.84 -5.17
N ASP A 165 -12.27 5.42 -6.44
CA ASP A 165 -12.81 6.16 -7.56
C ASP A 165 -13.66 5.21 -8.42
N TYR A 166 -14.89 5.57 -8.73
CA TYR A 166 -15.83 4.72 -9.48
C TYR A 166 -15.42 4.48 -10.94
N GLU A 167 -14.65 5.39 -11.53
CA GLU A 167 -14.14 5.21 -12.90
C GLU A 167 -12.77 4.51 -12.93
N CYS A 168 -12.17 4.23 -11.76
CA CYS A 168 -10.89 3.52 -11.70
C CYS A 168 -11.08 2.02 -11.94
N PRO A 169 -10.47 1.44 -13.01
CA PRO A 169 -10.59 0.01 -13.29
C PRO A 169 -9.96 -0.87 -12.20
N HIS A 170 -8.96 -0.36 -11.48
CA HIS A 170 -8.37 -1.07 -10.34
C HIS A 170 -9.33 -1.15 -9.16
N CYS A 171 -10.11 -0.09 -8.88
CA CYS A 171 -11.15 -0.10 -7.86
C CYS A 171 -12.27 -1.07 -8.22
N GLN A 172 -12.70 -1.10 -9.48
CA GLN A 172 -13.73 -2.03 -9.95
C GLN A 172 -13.31 -3.49 -9.73
N LYS A 173 -12.06 -3.82 -10.11
CA LYS A 173 -11.54 -5.17 -9.88
C LYS A 173 -11.41 -5.49 -8.39
N PHE A 174 -10.86 -4.55 -7.62
CA PHE A 174 -10.62 -4.72 -6.19
C PHE A 174 -11.91 -4.94 -5.40
N LYS A 175 -13.00 -4.21 -5.73
CA LYS A 175 -14.33 -4.41 -5.13
C LYS A 175 -14.76 -5.88 -5.18
N SER A 176 -14.69 -6.49 -6.36
CA SER A 176 -15.08 -7.89 -6.55
C SER A 176 -14.22 -8.85 -5.72
N ASP A 177 -12.91 -8.60 -5.66
CA ASP A 177 -11.98 -9.40 -4.86
C ASP A 177 -12.27 -9.26 -3.34
N MET A 178 -12.59 -8.04 -2.89
CA MET A 178 -12.84 -7.73 -1.48
C MET A 178 -14.19 -8.25 -0.98
N GLU A 179 -15.23 -8.27 -1.79
CA GLU A 179 -16.52 -8.87 -1.42
C GLU A 179 -16.35 -10.32 -0.96
N GLN A 180 -15.50 -11.09 -1.64
CA GLN A 180 -15.21 -12.47 -1.26
C GLN A 180 -14.43 -12.57 0.05
N VAL A 181 -13.40 -11.70 0.22
CA VAL A 181 -12.60 -11.67 1.45
C VAL A 181 -13.44 -11.29 2.65
N LEU A 182 -14.32 -10.30 2.51
CA LEU A 182 -15.09 -9.73 3.62
C LEU A 182 -16.30 -10.58 4.01
N ALA A 183 -16.79 -11.46 3.11
CA ALA A 183 -17.97 -12.29 3.37
C ALA A 183 -17.90 -13.07 4.69
N ASP A 184 -16.70 -13.54 5.05
CA ASP A 184 -16.42 -14.34 6.24
C ASP A 184 -15.62 -13.58 7.32
N LYS A 185 -15.59 -12.23 7.27
CA LYS A 185 -14.80 -11.37 8.17
C LYS A 185 -15.71 -10.37 8.93
N PRO A 186 -16.60 -10.84 9.81
CA PRO A 186 -17.52 -9.96 10.56
C PRO A 186 -16.80 -8.98 11.49
N GLU A 187 -15.52 -9.20 11.78
CA GLU A 187 -14.66 -8.30 12.55
C GLU A 187 -14.19 -7.06 11.80
N VAL A 188 -14.49 -6.94 10.49
CA VAL A 188 -14.09 -5.81 9.66
C VAL A 188 -15.28 -4.91 9.39
N GLY A 189 -15.14 -3.63 9.69
CA GLY A 189 -16.03 -2.56 9.23
C GLY A 189 -15.35 -1.74 8.14
N VAL A 190 -15.99 -1.64 6.97
CA VAL A 190 -15.45 -0.92 5.82
C VAL A 190 -16.07 0.47 5.73
N TYR A 191 -15.23 1.49 5.60
CA TYR A 191 -15.61 2.89 5.44
C TYR A 191 -15.15 3.39 4.08
N PHE A 192 -16.08 3.95 3.32
CA PHE A 192 -15.89 4.33 1.92
C PHE A 192 -15.63 5.83 1.79
N MET A 193 -14.40 6.21 1.41
CA MET A 193 -13.97 7.60 1.22
C MET A 193 -13.85 7.94 -0.25
N MET A 194 -14.49 9.01 -0.67
CA MET A 194 -14.52 9.43 -2.08
C MET A 194 -13.20 10.08 -2.49
N PHE A 195 -12.53 9.51 -3.49
CA PHE A 195 -11.27 10.04 -4.01
C PHE A 195 -11.28 10.10 -5.56
N PRO A 196 -12.16 10.97 -6.14
CA PRO A 196 -12.27 11.09 -7.59
C PRO A 196 -11.01 11.71 -8.20
N ILE A 197 -10.37 11.01 -9.13
CA ILE A 197 -9.18 11.50 -9.86
C ILE A 197 -9.64 12.20 -11.15
N GLU A 198 -10.30 13.34 -11.02
CA GLU A 198 -10.98 14.06 -12.11
C GLU A 198 -10.09 14.37 -13.33
N SER A 199 -8.77 14.43 -13.15
CA SER A 199 -7.82 14.63 -14.26
C SER A 199 -7.74 13.44 -15.23
N ARG A 200 -8.17 12.26 -14.79
CA ARG A 200 -8.19 11.01 -15.57
C ARG A 200 -9.60 10.48 -15.79
N HIS A 201 -10.49 10.76 -14.85
CA HIS A 201 -11.82 10.23 -14.71
C HIS A 201 -12.83 11.39 -14.60
N PRO A 202 -13.29 11.93 -15.75
CA PRO A 202 -14.06 13.19 -15.77
C PRO A 202 -15.39 13.14 -15.00
N GLU A 203 -16.01 11.96 -14.92
CA GLU A 203 -17.31 11.79 -14.27
C GLU A 203 -17.21 11.17 -12.87
N ALA A 204 -15.99 10.93 -12.36
CA ALA A 204 -15.76 10.29 -11.06
C ALA A 204 -16.40 11.08 -9.90
N ARG A 205 -16.35 12.42 -9.97
CA ARG A 205 -17.02 13.27 -8.96
C ARG A 205 -18.53 13.09 -9.00
N SER A 206 -19.13 13.01 -10.19
CA SER A 206 -20.56 12.77 -10.34
C SER A 206 -20.97 11.43 -9.73
N ALA A 207 -20.21 10.37 -9.98
CA ALA A 207 -20.44 9.07 -9.37
C ALA A 207 -20.30 9.10 -7.83
N ALA A 208 -19.29 9.80 -7.31
CA ALA A 208 -19.10 9.97 -5.88
C ALA A 208 -20.28 10.70 -5.21
N GLN A 209 -20.75 11.80 -5.81
CA GLN A 209 -21.93 12.52 -5.33
C GLN A 209 -23.20 11.65 -5.37
N ALA A 210 -23.35 10.84 -6.41
CA ALA A 210 -24.50 9.93 -6.55
C ALA A 210 -24.52 8.85 -5.45
N ALA A 211 -23.36 8.29 -5.11
CA ALA A 211 -23.23 7.32 -4.03
C ALA A 211 -23.63 7.92 -2.67
N LEU A 212 -23.15 9.14 -2.37
CA LEU A 212 -23.49 9.85 -1.14
C LEU A 212 -24.99 10.24 -1.10
N ALA A 213 -25.56 10.65 -2.24
CA ALA A 213 -26.99 10.97 -2.35
C ALA A 213 -27.87 9.74 -2.10
N ALA A 214 -27.45 8.58 -2.61
CA ALA A 214 -28.14 7.32 -2.35
C ALA A 214 -27.97 6.88 -0.88
N ALA A 215 -26.81 7.11 -0.28
CA ALA A 215 -26.56 6.87 1.15
C ALA A 215 -27.54 7.64 2.04
N ALA A 216 -27.87 8.88 1.70
CA ALA A 216 -28.85 9.70 2.41
C ALA A 216 -30.27 9.10 2.42
N GLN A 217 -30.57 8.17 1.52
CA GLN A 217 -31.82 7.41 1.45
C GLN A 217 -31.66 5.92 1.81
N GLY A 218 -30.52 5.54 2.43
CA GLY A 218 -30.26 4.17 2.87
C GLY A 218 -29.98 3.18 1.73
N LYS A 219 -29.58 3.68 0.54
CA LYS A 219 -29.35 2.90 -0.68
C LYS A 219 -27.91 3.00 -1.20
N PHE A 220 -26.95 3.20 -0.27
CA PHE A 220 -25.55 3.28 -0.65
C PHE A 220 -25.08 2.04 -1.38
N LYS A 221 -25.29 0.86 -0.79
CA LYS A 221 -24.80 -0.41 -1.32
C LYS A 221 -25.30 -0.66 -2.73
N GLU A 222 -26.60 -0.53 -2.96
CA GLU A 222 -27.19 -0.77 -4.26
C GLU A 222 -26.70 0.23 -5.33
N MET A 223 -26.50 1.49 -4.94
CA MET A 223 -25.91 2.50 -5.82
C MET A 223 -24.44 2.18 -6.11
N HIS A 224 -23.67 1.83 -5.10
CA HIS A 224 -22.26 1.44 -5.21
C HIS A 224 -22.08 0.26 -6.18
N GLU A 225 -22.91 -0.77 -6.09
CA GLU A 225 -22.90 -1.90 -7.01
C GLU A 225 -23.20 -1.47 -8.46
N ARG A 226 -24.18 -0.59 -8.65
CA ARG A 226 -24.56 -0.10 -9.98
C ARG A 226 -23.50 0.81 -10.59
N LEU A 227 -22.84 1.63 -9.79
CA LEU A 227 -21.76 2.52 -10.27
C LEU A 227 -20.49 1.73 -10.66
N PHE A 228 -20.20 0.62 -10.00
CA PHE A 228 -19.11 -0.26 -10.40
C PHE A 228 -19.49 -1.33 -11.43
N ALA A 229 -20.73 -1.34 -11.89
CA ALA A 229 -21.12 -2.29 -12.94
C ALA A 229 -20.32 -2.05 -14.23
N PRO A 230 -19.95 -3.11 -14.98
CA PRO A 230 -19.24 -2.95 -16.23
C PRO A 230 -19.95 -1.97 -17.18
N GLN A 231 -19.21 -1.00 -17.73
CA GLN A 231 -19.72 0.02 -18.65
C GLN A 231 -20.78 0.96 -18.04
N ALA A 232 -20.85 1.10 -16.71
CA ALA A 232 -21.71 2.09 -16.08
C ALA A 232 -21.33 3.50 -16.56
N ALA A 233 -22.35 4.29 -16.94
CA ALA A 233 -22.15 5.70 -17.22
C ALA A 233 -22.34 6.51 -15.92
N HIS A 234 -21.51 7.54 -15.73
CA HIS A 234 -21.45 8.29 -14.48
C HIS A 234 -21.82 9.77 -14.64
N ASN A 235 -22.21 10.20 -15.85
CA ASN A 235 -22.72 11.55 -16.01
C ASN A 235 -24.05 11.74 -15.22
N HIS A 236 -24.41 13.00 -14.96
CA HIS A 236 -25.56 13.35 -14.13
C HIS A 236 -26.85 12.62 -14.55
N ASP A 237 -27.18 12.58 -15.83
CA ASP A 237 -28.43 11.95 -16.29
C ASP A 237 -28.43 10.44 -16.05
N ALA A 238 -27.27 9.79 -16.24
CA ALA A 238 -27.11 8.36 -16.00
C ALA A 238 -27.28 8.02 -14.52
N VAL A 239 -26.66 8.77 -13.61
CA VAL A 239 -26.77 8.50 -12.17
C VAL A 239 -28.16 8.78 -11.62
N VAL A 240 -28.87 9.77 -12.18
CA VAL A 240 -30.30 10.02 -11.89
C VAL A 240 -31.15 8.86 -12.40
N GLY A 241 -30.83 8.30 -13.58
CA GLY A 241 -31.45 7.09 -14.10
C GLY A 241 -31.28 5.91 -13.16
N ILE A 242 -30.08 5.67 -12.68
CA ILE A 242 -29.78 4.61 -11.68
C ILE A 242 -30.61 4.83 -10.40
N ALA A 243 -30.67 6.07 -9.89
CA ALA A 243 -31.44 6.39 -8.69
C ALA A 243 -32.93 6.06 -8.86
N LYS A 244 -33.50 6.36 -10.03
CA LYS A 244 -34.88 6.02 -10.38
C LYS A 244 -35.09 4.51 -10.44
N ASP A 245 -34.17 3.76 -11.05
CA ASP A 245 -34.24 2.30 -11.14
C ASP A 245 -34.17 1.64 -9.76
N LEU A 246 -33.42 2.24 -8.83
CA LEU A 246 -33.32 1.79 -7.43
C LEU A 246 -34.51 2.17 -6.57
N GLY A 247 -35.52 2.87 -7.16
CA GLY A 247 -36.73 3.31 -6.46
C GLY A 247 -36.49 4.45 -5.47
N LEU A 248 -35.41 5.24 -5.63
CA LEU A 248 -35.15 6.40 -4.82
C LEU A 248 -36.15 7.55 -5.14
N ASP A 249 -36.42 8.38 -4.13
CA ASP A 249 -37.10 9.66 -4.37
C ASP A 249 -36.13 10.57 -5.16
N VAL A 250 -36.46 10.76 -6.44
CA VAL A 250 -35.58 11.49 -7.38
C VAL A 250 -35.38 12.94 -6.96
N ALA A 251 -36.38 13.60 -6.41
CA ALA A 251 -36.26 15.00 -5.97
C ALA A 251 -35.33 15.11 -4.75
N LYS A 252 -35.46 14.20 -3.79
CA LYS A 252 -34.52 14.12 -2.64
C LYS A 252 -33.11 13.72 -3.08
N PHE A 253 -32.99 12.80 -4.06
CA PHE A 253 -31.73 12.38 -4.61
C PHE A 253 -31.00 13.56 -5.26
N GLN A 254 -31.64 14.32 -6.13
CA GLN A 254 -31.03 15.48 -6.78
C GLN A 254 -30.55 16.51 -5.77
N LYS A 255 -31.40 16.83 -4.77
CA LYS A 255 -30.97 17.74 -3.70
C LYS A 255 -29.77 17.21 -2.95
N ALA A 256 -29.77 15.93 -2.55
CA ALA A 256 -28.66 15.31 -1.82
C ALA A 256 -27.39 15.20 -2.69
N TYR A 257 -27.54 14.99 -4.00
CA TYR A 257 -26.45 14.98 -4.97
C TYR A 257 -25.74 16.35 -5.02
N ASP A 258 -26.49 17.45 -5.12
CA ASP A 258 -25.93 18.79 -5.10
C ASP A 258 -25.27 19.10 -3.76
N ASP A 259 -25.88 18.70 -2.65
CA ASP A 259 -25.40 18.90 -1.28
C ASP A 259 -24.15 18.02 -0.96
N ALA A 260 -23.85 16.98 -1.75
CA ALA A 260 -22.73 16.05 -1.49
C ALA A 260 -21.37 16.59 -1.92
N SER A 261 -21.30 17.59 -2.80
CA SER A 261 -20.04 18.10 -3.35
C SER A 261 -19.02 18.55 -2.27
N PRO A 262 -19.42 19.25 -1.19
CA PRO A 262 -18.49 19.58 -0.09
C PRO A 262 -17.93 18.36 0.62
N GLN A 263 -18.69 17.27 0.78
CA GLN A 263 -18.19 16.04 1.40
C GLN A 263 -17.18 15.35 0.48
N VAL A 264 -17.44 15.22 -0.82
CA VAL A 264 -16.47 14.67 -1.78
C VAL A 264 -15.16 15.45 -1.73
N THR A 265 -15.24 16.79 -1.64
CA THR A 265 -14.05 17.64 -1.52
C THR A 265 -13.31 17.44 -0.19
N ALA A 266 -14.05 17.23 0.91
CA ALA A 266 -13.46 16.97 2.22
C ALA A 266 -12.77 15.59 2.26
N ASP A 267 -13.39 14.56 1.66
CA ASP A 267 -12.83 13.22 1.57
C ASP A 267 -11.55 13.23 0.72
N LEU A 268 -11.58 13.87 -0.45
CA LEU A 268 -10.42 14.04 -1.31
C LEU A 268 -9.27 14.71 -0.55
N LYS A 269 -9.54 15.82 0.14
CA LYS A 269 -8.54 16.54 0.94
C LYS A 269 -7.95 15.66 2.04
N GLN A 270 -8.79 14.90 2.78
CA GLN A 270 -8.29 13.98 3.79
C GLN A 270 -7.37 12.90 3.18
N GLY A 271 -7.74 12.36 2.00
CA GLY A 271 -6.90 11.43 1.27
C GLY A 271 -5.54 12.03 0.90
N GLU A 272 -5.52 13.24 0.33
CA GLU A 272 -4.29 13.96 0.00
C GLU A 272 -3.41 14.19 1.24
N GLU A 273 -3.98 14.64 2.35
CA GLU A 273 -3.30 14.82 3.64
C GLU A 273 -2.78 13.49 4.22
N ALA A 274 -3.47 12.39 3.96
CA ALA A 274 -3.06 11.02 4.31
C ALA A 274 -2.03 10.42 3.34
N GLY A 275 -1.62 11.16 2.30
CA GLY A 275 -0.66 10.71 1.29
C GLY A 275 -1.26 9.76 0.25
N VAL A 276 -2.58 9.77 0.05
CA VAL A 276 -3.23 9.03 -1.04
C VAL A 276 -2.89 9.71 -2.36
N ASP A 277 -2.33 8.97 -3.30
CA ASP A 277 -1.92 9.43 -4.63
C ASP A 277 -2.50 8.56 -5.77
N SER A 278 -3.17 7.50 -5.41
CA SER A 278 -3.77 6.51 -6.33
C SER A 278 -4.92 5.77 -5.67
N THR A 279 -5.77 5.14 -6.49
CA THR A 279 -6.91 4.35 -6.02
C THR A 279 -6.87 2.92 -6.58
N PRO A 280 -7.29 1.92 -5.80
CA PRO A 280 -7.70 2.02 -4.39
C PRO A 280 -6.50 2.21 -3.45
N THR A 281 -6.70 2.93 -2.34
CA THR A 281 -5.74 3.00 -1.22
C THR A 281 -6.47 2.64 0.06
N LEU A 282 -5.85 1.77 0.87
CA LEU A 282 -6.45 1.18 2.07
C LEU A 282 -5.72 1.62 3.34
N PHE A 283 -6.49 1.76 4.42
CA PHE A 283 -5.95 1.93 5.77
C PHE A 283 -6.64 0.96 6.71
N PHE A 284 -5.86 0.23 7.50
CA PHE A 284 -6.34 -0.66 8.56
C PHE A 284 -5.99 -0.07 9.92
N ASN A 285 -6.98 0.27 10.72
CA ASN A 285 -6.78 0.83 12.07
C ASN A 285 -5.75 1.97 12.08
N ASP A 286 -5.94 2.97 11.21
CA ASP A 286 -5.06 4.14 11.03
C ASP A 286 -3.67 3.82 10.40
N ARG A 287 -3.41 2.60 9.95
CA ARG A 287 -2.17 2.20 9.25
C ARG A 287 -2.44 2.03 7.75
N ARG A 288 -1.67 2.75 6.93
CA ARG A 288 -1.71 2.54 5.48
C ARG A 288 -1.33 1.10 5.14
N TYR A 289 -2.08 0.50 4.24
CA TYR A 289 -1.76 -0.78 3.64
C TYR A 289 -0.63 -0.61 2.63
N GLU A 290 0.45 -1.35 2.82
CA GLU A 290 1.67 -1.26 2.01
C GLU A 290 1.99 -2.60 1.34
N GLY A 291 0.98 -3.37 0.97
CA GLY A 291 1.12 -4.68 0.31
C GLY A 291 0.62 -4.69 -1.13
N PRO A 292 0.84 -5.80 -1.85
CA PRO A 292 0.24 -6.02 -3.16
C PRO A 292 -1.29 -5.93 -3.09
N MET A 293 -1.91 -5.17 -4.01
CA MET A 293 -3.36 -4.97 -4.06
C MET A 293 -4.06 -6.20 -4.65
N MET A 294 -4.00 -7.29 -3.92
CA MET A 294 -4.60 -8.59 -4.24
C MET A 294 -5.31 -9.14 -3.01
N ALA A 295 -6.48 -9.77 -3.20
CA ALA A 295 -7.32 -10.35 -2.14
C ALA A 295 -6.53 -11.14 -1.09
N LYS A 296 -5.67 -12.06 -1.53
CA LYS A 296 -4.80 -12.90 -0.68
C LYS A 296 -3.99 -12.09 0.35
N TYR A 297 -3.35 -11.00 -0.10
CA TYR A 297 -2.48 -10.20 0.78
C TYR A 297 -3.28 -9.28 1.70
N VAL A 298 -4.41 -8.78 1.23
CA VAL A 298 -5.34 -8.01 2.05
C VAL A 298 -5.93 -8.89 3.16
N GLU A 299 -6.33 -10.12 2.84
CA GLU A 299 -6.80 -11.11 3.81
C GLU A 299 -5.73 -11.42 4.87
N MET A 300 -4.48 -11.67 4.43
CA MET A 300 -3.36 -11.88 5.35
C MET A 300 -3.14 -10.69 6.29
N TRP A 301 -3.37 -9.48 5.80
CA TRP A 301 -3.27 -8.28 6.64
C TRP A 301 -4.40 -8.21 7.66
N ILE A 302 -5.64 -8.50 7.27
CA ILE A 302 -6.80 -8.58 8.16
C ILE A 302 -6.55 -9.61 9.26
N ASP A 303 -6.10 -10.80 8.91
CA ASP A 303 -5.82 -11.87 9.88
C ASP A 303 -4.73 -11.48 10.88
N GLU A 304 -3.68 -10.79 10.42
CA GLU A 304 -2.63 -10.27 11.28
C GLU A 304 -3.18 -9.19 12.24
N GLU A 305 -3.90 -8.19 11.73
CA GLU A 305 -4.49 -7.12 12.56
C GLU A 305 -5.49 -7.71 13.59
N ASN A 306 -6.28 -8.71 13.19
CA ASN A 306 -7.18 -9.40 14.09
C ASN A 306 -6.44 -10.14 15.23
N ALA A 307 -5.30 -10.76 14.93
CA ALA A 307 -4.51 -11.49 15.92
C ALA A 307 -3.69 -10.58 16.86
N VAL A 308 -3.21 -9.46 16.35
CA VAL A 308 -2.35 -8.54 17.11
C VAL A 308 -3.15 -7.62 18.04
N ASN A 309 -4.36 -7.26 17.63
CA ASN A 309 -5.24 -6.35 18.39
C ASN A 309 -6.20 -7.09 19.37
N ARG A 310 -5.97 -8.38 19.59
CA ARG A 310 -6.70 -9.20 20.58
C ARG A 310 -6.20 -8.98 22.00
#